data_70b8a75b7fc9a3effe3c79d20d71032b
#
_entry.id   70b8a75b7fc9a3effe3c79d20d71032b
#
_cell.length_a   1.000
_cell.length_b   1.000
_cell.length_c   1.000
_cell.angle_alpha   90.00
_cell.angle_beta   90.00
_cell.angle_gamma   90.00
#
_symmetry.space_group_name_H-M   'P 1'
#
loop_
_entity.id
_entity.type
_entity.pdbx_description
1 polymer ?
#
loop_
_entity_poly.entity_id
_entity_poly.type
_entity_poly.pdbx_seq_one_letter_code
_entity_poly.pdbx_strand_id
1 'polypeptide(L)'
;MKEKIKSEIVSCEICGHPVVNYESGICMRCEKCGWQSGGNNAEYEVKYGISYPMVVPLSRAREQYKKGKPFKATFEDFIKGLDFYSEMAFTYKGINYGVCYRKDYSILFYNGNKAWTYQTKDEFYKTANIDGNLLKDLWDEVQNPRYM
;
A
#
# COMPACT_ATOMS: atom_id res chain seq x y z
N MET A 1 -17.32 -22.77 25.55
CA MET A 1 -16.76 -23.30 24.29
C MET A 1 -15.95 -22.22 23.59
N LYS A 2 -14.73 -22.53 23.24
CA LYS A 2 -13.92 -21.61 22.42
C LYS A 2 -14.46 -21.64 20.98
N GLU A 3 -14.79 -20.47 20.45
CA GLU A 3 -15.09 -20.35 19.03
C GLU A 3 -13.84 -20.70 18.24
N LYS A 4 -13.98 -21.63 17.30
CA LYS A 4 -12.91 -21.92 16.36
C LYS A 4 -12.82 -20.77 15.37
N ILE A 5 -11.62 -20.20 15.20
CA ILE A 5 -11.36 -19.28 14.09
C ILE A 5 -11.58 -20.05 12.81
N LYS A 6 -12.58 -19.65 12.04
CA LYS A 6 -12.84 -20.26 10.75
C LYS A 6 -11.79 -19.79 9.75
N SER A 7 -11.11 -20.73 9.15
CA SER A 7 -10.16 -20.46 8.08
C SER A 7 -10.42 -21.44 6.95
N GLU A 8 -10.07 -21.06 5.76
CA GLU A 8 -10.15 -21.91 4.58
C GLU A 8 -8.88 -21.77 3.74
N ILE A 9 -8.62 -22.75 2.90
CA ILE A 9 -7.51 -22.68 1.95
C ILE A 9 -8.07 -22.15 0.63
N VAL A 10 -7.45 -21.10 0.13
CA VAL A 10 -7.79 -20.51 -1.17
C VAL A 10 -6.55 -20.41 -2.03
N SER A 11 -6.71 -20.19 -3.33
CA SER A 11 -5.59 -19.97 -4.23
C SER A 11 -5.12 -18.53 -4.15
N CYS A 12 -3.80 -18.31 -4.08
CA CYS A 12 -3.23 -16.98 -4.19
C CYS A 12 -3.67 -16.33 -5.51
N GLU A 13 -4.18 -15.13 -5.44
CA GLU A 13 -4.70 -14.42 -6.62
C GLU A 13 -3.60 -14.01 -7.61
N ILE A 14 -2.32 -14.15 -7.25
CA ILE A 14 -1.20 -13.86 -8.13
C ILE A 14 -0.63 -15.14 -8.75
N CYS A 15 -0.21 -16.10 -7.93
CA CYS A 15 0.53 -17.28 -8.38
C CYS A 15 -0.24 -18.60 -8.28
N GLY A 16 -1.43 -18.60 -7.67
CA GLY A 16 -2.25 -19.80 -7.50
C GLY A 16 -1.82 -20.72 -6.37
N HIS A 17 -0.74 -20.41 -5.65
CA HIS A 17 -0.30 -21.23 -4.52
C HIS A 17 -1.34 -21.21 -3.39
N PRO A 18 -1.57 -22.36 -2.69
CA PRO A 18 -2.52 -22.37 -1.58
C PRO A 18 -2.12 -21.43 -0.45
N VAL A 19 -3.07 -20.63 0.02
CA VAL A 19 -2.88 -19.71 1.16
C VAL A 19 -4.06 -19.85 2.11
N VAL A 20 -3.82 -19.54 3.38
CA VAL A 20 -4.87 -19.53 4.40
C VAL A 20 -5.62 -18.22 4.34
N ASN A 21 -6.95 -18.29 4.19
CA ASN A 21 -7.84 -17.14 4.26
C ASN A 21 -8.63 -17.18 5.57
N TYR A 22 -8.47 -16.17 6.39
CA TYR A 22 -9.18 -16.06 7.66
C TYR A 22 -10.60 -15.50 7.46
N GLU A 23 -11.48 -15.76 8.42
CA GLU A 23 -12.87 -15.27 8.39
C GLU A 23 -12.97 -13.75 8.22
N SER A 24 -11.95 -13.00 8.66
CA SER A 24 -11.86 -11.56 8.44
C SER A 24 -11.72 -11.14 6.97
N GLY A 25 -11.48 -12.10 6.07
CA GLY A 25 -11.24 -11.83 4.65
C GLY A 25 -9.78 -11.56 4.30
N ILE A 26 -8.91 -11.40 5.29
CA ILE A 26 -7.47 -11.17 5.06
C ILE A 26 -6.77 -12.52 4.98
N CYS A 27 -6.01 -12.72 3.90
CA CYS A 27 -5.20 -13.91 3.71
C CYS A 27 -3.85 -13.77 4.40
N MET A 28 -3.26 -14.89 4.76
CA MET A 28 -1.83 -14.92 5.09
C MET A 28 -1.01 -14.53 3.86
N ARG A 29 0.21 -14.05 4.09
CA ARG A 29 1.16 -13.80 3.00
C ARG A 29 1.48 -15.11 2.27
N CYS A 30 1.40 -15.11 0.95
CA CYS A 30 1.74 -16.26 0.14
C CYS A 30 3.21 -16.64 0.30
N GLU A 31 3.49 -17.86 0.68
CA GLU A 31 4.87 -18.35 0.87
C GLU A 31 5.65 -18.39 -0.45
N LYS A 32 4.96 -18.57 -1.58
CA LYS A 32 5.61 -18.68 -2.88
C LYS A 32 5.98 -17.34 -3.49
N CYS A 33 5.04 -16.37 -3.54
CA CYS A 33 5.27 -15.11 -4.22
C CYS A 33 5.35 -13.89 -3.30
N GLY A 34 4.96 -14.03 -2.03
CA GLY A 34 4.98 -12.95 -1.06
C GLY A 34 3.77 -12.02 -1.10
N TRP A 35 2.80 -12.29 -1.96
CA TRP A 35 1.57 -11.48 -2.04
C TRP A 35 0.67 -11.73 -0.84
N GLN A 36 0.04 -10.66 -0.35
CA GLN A 36 -0.98 -10.75 0.69
C GLN A 36 -2.27 -10.09 0.19
N SER A 37 -3.39 -10.81 0.28
CA SER A 37 -4.68 -10.32 -0.18
C SER A 37 -5.55 -9.86 1.00
N GLY A 38 -6.24 -8.73 0.83
CA GLY A 38 -7.27 -8.27 1.76
C GLY A 38 -8.67 -8.75 1.38
N GLY A 39 -8.81 -9.55 0.32
CA GLY A 39 -10.05 -10.23 -0.06
C GLY A 39 -10.79 -9.63 -1.24
N ASN A 40 -10.80 -8.31 -1.44
CA ASN A 40 -11.60 -7.64 -2.47
C ASN A 40 -10.75 -6.83 -3.44
N ASN A 41 -9.56 -7.31 -3.79
CA ASN A 41 -8.60 -6.53 -4.57
C ASN A 41 -9.07 -6.22 -6.00
N ALA A 42 -9.81 -7.13 -6.64
CA ALA A 42 -10.37 -6.84 -7.96
C ALA A 42 -11.33 -5.65 -7.93
N GLU A 43 -12.17 -5.55 -6.90
CA GLU A 43 -13.09 -4.44 -6.69
C GLU A 43 -12.35 -3.16 -6.31
N TYR A 44 -11.37 -3.26 -5.42
CA TYR A 44 -10.55 -2.11 -5.00
C TYR A 44 -9.76 -1.52 -6.17
N GLU A 45 -9.25 -2.35 -7.07
CA GLU A 45 -8.55 -1.87 -8.26
C GLU A 45 -9.46 -1.03 -9.15
N VAL A 46 -10.70 -1.48 -9.38
CA VAL A 46 -11.68 -0.73 -10.18
C VAL A 46 -12.05 0.59 -9.50
N LYS A 47 -12.30 0.57 -8.20
CA LYS A 47 -12.80 1.73 -7.46
C LYS A 47 -11.72 2.72 -7.07
N TYR A 48 -10.56 2.25 -6.65
CA TYR A 48 -9.49 3.08 -6.09
C TYR A 48 -8.17 3.00 -6.85
N GLY A 49 -8.01 2.02 -7.74
CA GLY A 49 -6.76 1.81 -8.47
C GLY A 49 -5.63 1.21 -7.65
N ILE A 50 -5.97 0.54 -6.54
CA ILE A 50 -4.99 -0.03 -5.59
C ILE A 50 -5.42 -1.42 -5.15
N SER A 51 -4.57 -2.09 -4.37
CA SER A 51 -4.91 -3.29 -3.63
C SER A 51 -4.75 -3.06 -2.13
N TYR A 52 -5.25 -3.97 -1.33
CA TYR A 52 -5.07 -3.97 0.12
C TYR A 52 -4.59 -5.36 0.57
N PRO A 53 -3.57 -5.48 1.42
CA PRO A 53 -2.75 -4.40 2.01
C PRO A 53 -1.51 -4.02 1.18
N MET A 54 -1.34 -4.56 -0.02
CA MET A 54 -0.09 -4.44 -0.77
C MET A 54 0.10 -3.12 -1.52
N VAL A 55 -0.94 -2.29 -1.64
CA VAL A 55 -0.97 -1.00 -2.32
C VAL A 55 -0.91 -1.12 -3.85
N VAL A 56 0.05 -1.87 -4.40
CA VAL A 56 0.16 -2.04 -5.85
C VAL A 56 -1.10 -2.72 -6.41
N PRO A 57 -1.73 -2.20 -7.49
CA PRO A 57 -2.94 -2.79 -8.02
C PRO A 57 -2.72 -4.23 -8.52
N LEU A 58 -3.76 -5.05 -8.39
CA LEU A 58 -3.71 -6.49 -8.65
C LEU A 58 -3.18 -6.83 -10.05
N SER A 59 -3.66 -6.11 -11.08
CA SER A 59 -3.24 -6.36 -12.47
C SER A 59 -1.75 -6.11 -12.67
N ARG A 60 -1.23 -5.03 -12.08
CA ARG A 60 0.20 -4.73 -12.17
C ARG A 60 1.03 -5.73 -11.39
N ALA A 61 0.56 -6.15 -10.21
CA ALA A 61 1.23 -7.19 -9.42
C ALA A 61 1.36 -8.49 -10.20
N ARG A 62 0.32 -8.89 -10.94
CA ARG A 62 0.36 -10.08 -11.79
C ARG A 62 1.41 -9.96 -12.89
N GLU A 63 1.52 -8.79 -13.53
CA GLU A 63 2.54 -8.54 -14.53
C GLU A 63 3.95 -8.56 -13.93
N GLN A 64 4.13 -7.93 -12.78
CA GLN A 64 5.42 -7.93 -12.08
C GLN A 64 5.86 -9.36 -11.77
N TYR A 65 4.94 -10.18 -11.28
CA TYR A 65 5.23 -11.59 -10.98
C TYR A 65 5.64 -12.35 -12.23
N LYS A 66 4.92 -12.19 -13.34
CA LYS A 66 5.26 -12.84 -14.62
C LYS A 66 6.65 -12.47 -15.12
N LYS A 67 7.08 -11.24 -14.86
CA LYS A 67 8.40 -10.74 -15.27
C LYS A 67 9.50 -11.06 -14.25
N GLY A 68 9.17 -11.78 -13.18
CA GLY A 68 10.13 -12.07 -12.10
C GLY A 68 10.56 -10.85 -11.30
N LYS A 69 9.76 -9.78 -11.29
CA LYS A 69 10.04 -8.55 -10.56
C LYS A 69 9.34 -8.53 -9.21
N PRO A 70 9.90 -7.82 -8.20
CA PRO A 70 9.21 -7.65 -6.92
C PRO A 70 7.95 -6.81 -7.07
N PHE A 71 7.00 -7.00 -6.15
CA PHE A 71 5.81 -6.17 -6.07
C PHE A 71 6.23 -4.77 -5.58
N LYS A 72 6.05 -3.78 -6.42
CA LYS A 72 6.45 -2.41 -6.11
C LYS A 72 5.35 -1.44 -6.49
N ALA A 73 4.83 -0.70 -5.49
CA ALA A 73 3.88 0.37 -5.71
C ALA A 73 4.59 1.61 -6.23
N THR A 74 3.97 2.34 -7.15
CA THR A 74 4.45 3.65 -7.59
C THR A 74 4.03 4.72 -6.59
N PHE A 75 4.59 5.93 -6.73
CA PHE A 75 4.15 7.06 -5.92
C PHE A 75 2.68 7.39 -6.19
N GLU A 76 2.25 7.29 -7.44
CA GLU A 76 0.85 7.47 -7.82
C GLU A 76 -0.06 6.46 -7.13
N ASP A 77 0.35 5.20 -7.03
CA ASP A 77 -0.40 4.17 -6.28
C ASP A 77 -0.55 4.57 -4.81
N PHE A 78 0.53 5.06 -4.21
CA PHE A 78 0.53 5.52 -2.82
C PHE A 78 -0.46 6.67 -2.61
N ILE A 79 -0.47 7.65 -3.51
CA ILE A 79 -1.40 8.78 -3.44
C ILE A 79 -2.85 8.29 -3.58
N LYS A 80 -3.13 7.36 -4.49
CA LYS A 80 -4.47 6.76 -4.62
C LYS A 80 -4.90 6.01 -3.36
N GLY A 81 -3.96 5.40 -2.67
CA GLY A 81 -4.23 4.71 -1.41
C GLY A 81 -4.79 5.62 -0.33
N LEU A 82 -4.49 6.91 -0.37
CA LEU A 82 -5.02 7.90 0.57
C LEU A 82 -6.54 8.07 0.44
N ASP A 83 -7.10 7.86 -0.75
CA ASP A 83 -8.55 7.89 -0.96
C ASP A 83 -9.23 6.65 -0.35
N PHE A 84 -8.50 5.56 -0.22
CA PHE A 84 -9.01 4.33 0.37
C PHE A 84 -8.86 4.32 1.90
N TYR A 85 -7.72 4.77 2.43
CA TYR A 85 -7.40 4.57 3.85
C TYR A 85 -6.67 5.75 4.47
N SER A 86 -7.06 6.91 4.29
CA SER A 86 -6.64 8.18 4.92
C SER A 86 -5.22 8.29 5.50
N GLU A 87 -4.64 7.22 6.02
CA GLU A 87 -3.30 7.21 6.62
C GLU A 87 -2.44 6.13 6.00
N MET A 88 -1.26 6.54 5.54
CA MET A 88 -0.27 5.66 4.96
C MET A 88 1.11 5.99 5.48
N ALA A 89 2.04 5.06 5.30
CA ALA A 89 3.40 5.24 5.76
C ALA A 89 4.39 4.63 4.77
N PHE A 90 5.63 5.05 4.87
CA PHE A 90 6.75 4.44 4.15
C PHE A 90 8.04 4.66 4.93
N THR A 91 9.08 3.97 4.51
CA THR A 91 10.42 4.11 5.10
C THR A 91 11.38 4.62 4.03
N TYR A 92 12.19 5.59 4.39
CA TYR A 92 13.24 6.12 3.53
C TYR A 92 14.51 6.31 4.35
N LYS A 93 15.61 5.69 3.92
CA LYS A 93 16.89 5.72 4.63
C LYS A 93 16.78 5.41 6.13
N GLY A 94 15.97 4.39 6.45
CA GLY A 94 15.77 3.94 7.82
C GLY A 94 14.82 4.80 8.67
N ILE A 95 14.27 5.87 8.11
CA ILE A 95 13.36 6.77 8.79
C ILE A 95 11.93 6.46 8.35
N ASN A 96 11.02 6.32 9.31
CA ASN A 96 9.60 6.12 9.04
C ASN A 96 8.91 7.46 8.87
N TYR A 97 8.18 7.59 7.77
CA TYR A 97 7.34 8.75 7.45
C TYR A 97 5.88 8.34 7.42
N GLY A 98 5.02 9.23 7.89
CA GLY A 98 3.58 9.06 7.80
C GLY A 98 2.95 10.14 6.93
N VAL A 99 1.84 9.78 6.28
CA VAL A 99 1.04 10.69 5.46
C VAL A 99 -0.42 10.53 5.86
N CYS A 100 -1.04 11.60 6.32
CA CYS A 100 -2.44 11.61 6.72
C CYS A 100 -3.24 12.51 5.80
N TYR A 101 -4.29 11.97 5.17
CA TYR A 101 -5.23 12.72 4.36
C TYR A 101 -6.42 13.12 5.24
N ARG A 102 -6.52 14.42 5.52
CA ARG A 102 -7.48 14.96 6.48
C ARG A 102 -8.86 15.20 5.83
N LYS A 103 -9.85 15.38 6.68
CA LYS A 103 -11.23 15.66 6.27
C LYS A 103 -11.40 16.96 5.47
N ASP A 104 -10.51 17.93 5.66
CA ASP A 104 -10.49 19.17 4.91
C ASP A 104 -9.71 19.09 3.59
N TYR A 105 -9.34 17.85 3.19
CA TYR A 105 -8.57 17.55 1.98
C TYR A 105 -7.11 17.98 2.01
N SER A 106 -6.61 18.44 3.16
CA SER A 106 -5.19 18.71 3.36
C SER A 106 -4.41 17.45 3.68
N ILE A 107 -3.10 17.49 3.43
CA ILE A 107 -2.17 16.39 3.74
C ILE A 107 -1.26 16.83 4.87
N LEU A 108 -1.15 15.98 5.89
CA LEU A 108 -0.10 16.07 6.90
C LEU A 108 0.98 15.04 6.57
N PHE A 109 2.18 15.50 6.30
CA PHE A 109 3.36 14.67 6.06
C PHE A 109 4.30 14.82 7.26
N TYR A 110 4.67 13.71 7.90
CA TYR A 110 5.40 13.78 9.16
C TYR A 110 6.39 12.63 9.33
N ASN A 111 7.39 12.89 10.16
CA ASN A 111 8.22 11.86 10.78
C ASN A 111 8.24 12.12 12.30
N GLY A 112 9.01 11.36 13.07
CA GLY A 112 9.02 11.50 14.53
C GLY A 112 9.36 12.89 15.08
N ASN A 113 10.01 13.75 14.29
CA ASN A 113 10.54 15.05 14.73
C ASN A 113 9.94 16.25 14.01
N LYS A 114 9.41 16.06 12.81
CA LYS A 114 8.96 17.15 11.95
C LYS A 114 7.63 16.81 11.31
N ALA A 115 6.87 17.87 10.96
CA ALA A 115 5.62 17.75 10.23
C ALA A 115 5.49 18.88 9.22
N TRP A 116 4.92 18.58 8.07
CA TRP A 116 4.67 19.55 7.00
C TRP A 116 3.22 19.39 6.53
N THR A 117 2.57 20.50 6.21
CA THR A 117 1.19 20.49 5.73
C THR A 117 1.14 20.94 4.27
N TYR A 118 0.38 20.19 3.47
CA TYR A 118 0.08 20.51 2.08
C TYR A 118 -1.43 20.69 1.94
N GLN A 119 -1.88 21.64 1.13
CA GLN A 119 -3.30 21.97 1.05
C GLN A 119 -4.12 20.93 0.27
N THR A 120 -3.49 20.23 -0.67
CA THR A 120 -4.14 19.23 -1.51
C THR A 120 -3.21 18.04 -1.77
N LYS A 121 -3.80 16.92 -2.22
CA LYS A 121 -3.00 15.78 -2.69
C LYS A 121 -2.12 16.15 -3.89
N ASP A 122 -2.62 17.00 -4.77
CA ASP A 122 -1.88 17.43 -5.95
C ASP A 122 -0.63 18.24 -5.56
N GLU A 123 -0.78 19.16 -4.62
CA GLU A 123 0.36 19.92 -4.07
C GLU A 123 1.39 18.97 -3.42
N PHE A 124 0.91 18.03 -2.61
CA PHE A 124 1.78 17.00 -2.00
C PHE A 124 2.53 16.21 -3.07
N TYR A 125 1.83 15.72 -4.09
CA TYR A 125 2.43 14.95 -5.16
C TYR A 125 3.55 15.74 -5.88
N LYS A 126 3.30 17.01 -6.16
CA LYS A 126 4.23 17.84 -6.94
C LYS A 126 5.39 18.39 -6.12
N THR A 127 5.20 18.67 -4.83
CA THR A 127 6.13 19.48 -4.06
C THR A 127 6.68 18.83 -2.80
N ALA A 128 6.11 17.72 -2.33
CA ALA A 128 6.63 17.03 -1.15
C ALA A 128 8.10 16.67 -1.35
N ASN A 129 8.92 16.95 -0.35
CA ASN A 129 10.35 16.71 -0.45
C ASN A 129 10.93 16.22 0.88
N ILE A 130 12.07 15.57 0.78
CA ILE A 130 12.90 15.18 1.93
C ILE A 130 14.28 15.80 1.66
N ASP A 131 14.70 16.69 2.56
CA ASP A 131 15.99 17.38 2.45
C ASP A 131 16.20 18.08 1.10
N GLY A 132 15.14 18.66 0.55
CA GLY A 132 15.18 19.41 -0.71
C GLY A 132 15.04 18.58 -1.97
N ASN A 133 14.97 17.25 -1.87
CA ASN A 133 14.74 16.36 -3.01
C ASN A 133 13.27 15.96 -3.07
N LEU A 134 12.64 16.10 -4.23
CA LEU A 134 11.22 15.78 -4.39
C LEU A 134 10.95 14.30 -4.09
N LEU A 135 9.91 14.05 -3.31
CA LEU A 135 9.53 12.69 -2.93
C LEU A 135 9.25 11.82 -4.16
N LYS A 136 8.61 12.37 -5.19
CA LYS A 136 8.35 11.65 -6.43
C LYS A 136 9.63 11.17 -7.13
N ASP A 137 10.74 11.93 -7.00
CA ASP A 137 12.04 11.57 -7.57
C ASP A 137 12.79 10.57 -6.70
N LEU A 138 12.51 10.55 -5.39
CA LEU A 138 13.10 9.62 -4.43
C LEU A 138 12.37 8.28 -4.35
N TRP A 139 11.20 8.17 -4.98
CA TRP A 139 10.28 7.06 -4.72
C TRP A 139 10.90 5.68 -5.00
N ASP A 140 11.79 5.57 -5.97
CA ASP A 140 12.48 4.30 -6.26
C ASP A 140 13.33 3.80 -5.09
N GLU A 141 13.75 4.69 -4.21
CA GLU A 141 14.55 4.37 -3.03
C GLU A 141 13.68 4.21 -1.77
N VAL A 142 12.40 4.50 -1.86
CA VAL A 142 11.43 4.35 -0.76
C VAL A 142 11.16 2.87 -0.54
N GLN A 143 11.07 2.48 0.73
CA GLN A 143 10.82 1.11 1.14
C GLN A 143 9.48 1.00 1.87
N ASN A 144 8.83 -0.13 1.68
CA ASN A 144 7.67 -0.56 2.47
C ASN A 144 6.55 0.49 2.54
N PRO A 145 6.05 1.01 1.40
CA PRO A 145 4.83 1.80 1.40
C PRO A 145 3.67 0.93 1.88
N ARG A 146 2.89 1.47 2.81
CA ARG A 146 1.88 0.67 3.52
C ARG A 146 0.76 1.53 4.07
N TYR A 147 -0.37 0.90 4.35
CA TYR A 147 -1.45 1.48 5.15
C TYR A 147 -1.07 1.42 6.63
N MET A 148 -1.55 2.39 7.38
CA MET A 148 -1.36 2.43 8.83
C MET A 148 -2.59 1.92 9.58
#